data_bf3529fa18915fd5257b7a1faf99b305
#
_entry.id   bf3529fa18915fd5257b7a1faf99b305
#
_cell.length_a   1.000
_cell.length_b   1.000
_cell.length_c   1.000
_cell.angle_alpha   90.00
_cell.angle_beta   90.00
_cell.angle_gamma   90.00
#
_symmetry.space_group_name_H-M   'P 1'
#
loop_
_entity.id
_entity.type
_entity.pdbx_description
1 polymer ?
#
loop_
_entity_poly.entity_id
_entity_poly.type
_entity_poly.pdbx_seq_one_letter_code
_entity_poly.pdbx_strand_id
1 'polypeptide(L)'
;MARSTTFKYTVTVSNPGSGNKYYINGNLQQYVVLFPGCTYEFNQDDSSNATHPLRFSETSDGTHNSGSEYTTGVTTSGTPGSATAFTKIEVTTSTPYLLYYYCSSHSGMGGEVNILSNGSSSAGRAIYGLGASPGYISSLEYIYIPTTGNGTDFGDGTVAVGDTVAGTASATRAIFCGGDPSHTTIQAVEYASRGNAFDFGDLTVHVSQASAVSNGTRGIKGGGYDPSPGASINVMDSIIISSIGNAVDFGDLTTTARGTAGAQSTTRGVFAGGISSGPEVLSNVIQYITMTTFGNATDFGDLTQARRNLAGFSSSTRGVFGGGFTPSPSTT
;
A
#
# COMPACT_ATOMS: atom_id res chain seq x y z
N MET A 1 -21.82 3.45 22.73
CA MET A 1 -20.50 4.09 22.98
C MET A 1 -19.43 3.06 22.63
N ALA A 2 -18.65 3.31 21.58
CA ALA A 2 -17.52 2.45 21.25
C ALA A 2 -16.49 2.55 22.40
N ARG A 3 -16.05 1.42 22.94
CA ARG A 3 -14.93 1.39 23.89
C ARG A 3 -13.68 1.85 23.15
N SER A 4 -13.16 3.03 23.49
CA SER A 4 -11.82 3.43 23.06
C SER A 4 -10.81 2.46 23.65
N THR A 5 -10.13 1.70 22.80
CA THR A 5 -9.07 0.79 23.24
C THR A 5 -7.81 1.63 23.49
N THR A 6 -7.32 1.64 24.72
CA THR A 6 -6.05 2.31 25.05
C THR A 6 -4.90 1.29 25.00
N PHE A 7 -3.93 1.56 24.15
CA PHE A 7 -2.67 0.81 24.06
C PHE A 7 -1.59 1.53 24.85
N LYS A 8 -0.72 0.77 25.53
CA LYS A 8 0.35 1.32 26.36
C LYS A 8 1.71 0.95 25.81
N TYR A 9 2.58 1.95 25.70
CA TYR A 9 3.99 1.82 25.38
C TYR A 9 4.81 2.16 26.61
N THR A 10 5.79 1.36 26.97
CA THR A 10 6.80 1.72 27.98
C THR A 10 7.85 2.61 27.31
N VAL A 11 8.23 3.69 27.99
CA VAL A 11 9.27 4.59 27.55
C VAL A 11 10.41 4.56 28.56
N THR A 12 11.61 4.34 28.09
CA THR A 12 12.84 4.48 28.89
C THR A 12 13.86 5.31 28.15
N VAL A 13 14.84 5.84 28.85
CA VAL A 13 15.95 6.61 28.28
C VAL A 13 17.27 5.93 28.58
N SER A 14 18.10 5.77 27.56
CA SER A 14 19.47 5.26 27.72
C SER A 14 20.40 5.90 26.71
N ASN A 15 21.69 5.84 26.98
CA ASN A 15 22.73 6.36 26.10
C ASN A 15 23.45 5.20 25.38
N PRO A 16 23.18 4.98 24.07
CA PRO A 16 23.86 3.95 23.28
C PRO A 16 25.28 4.36 22.81
N GLY A 17 25.85 5.46 23.31
CA GLY A 17 27.12 5.99 22.87
C GLY A 17 27.06 7.25 22.02
N SER A 18 25.83 7.67 21.62
CA SER A 18 25.56 8.87 20.78
C SER A 18 24.62 9.85 21.45
N GLY A 19 24.66 9.94 22.78
CA GLY A 19 23.74 10.74 23.60
C GLY A 19 22.47 9.98 24.00
N ASN A 20 21.68 10.58 24.89
CA ASN A 20 20.45 9.96 25.38
C ASN A 20 19.43 9.76 24.24
N LYS A 21 18.79 8.60 24.23
CA LYS A 21 17.77 8.20 23.26
C LYS A 21 16.56 7.59 23.97
N TYR A 22 15.38 7.76 23.39
CA TYR A 22 14.21 7.01 23.84
C TYR A 22 14.25 5.57 23.35
N TYR A 23 13.85 4.68 24.23
CA TYR A 23 13.53 3.28 23.93
C TYR A 23 12.04 3.09 24.17
N ILE A 24 11.33 2.70 23.12
CA ILE A 24 9.90 2.37 23.19
C ILE A 24 9.77 0.85 23.25
N ASN A 25 9.14 0.32 24.30
CA ASN A 25 9.06 -1.13 24.56
C ASN A 25 10.44 -1.83 24.47
N GLY A 26 11.49 -1.16 24.94
CA GLY A 26 12.87 -1.67 24.92
C GLY A 26 13.63 -1.52 23.61
N ASN A 27 13.04 -0.94 22.55
CA ASN A 27 13.67 -0.75 21.26
C ASN A 27 14.11 0.69 21.05
N LEU A 28 15.39 0.87 20.65
CA LEU A 28 16.01 2.15 20.39
C LEU A 28 15.27 2.94 19.30
N GLN A 29 14.84 4.15 19.65
CA GLN A 29 14.14 5.07 18.73
C GLN A 29 13.12 4.36 17.84
N GLN A 30 12.32 3.48 18.46
CA GLN A 30 11.36 2.61 17.79
C GLN A 30 10.45 3.40 16.86
N TYR A 31 10.35 2.96 15.62
CA TYR A 31 9.29 3.35 14.72
C TYR A 31 7.93 2.90 15.27
N VAL A 32 7.01 3.82 15.45
CA VAL A 32 5.70 3.56 16.08
C VAL A 32 4.59 3.70 15.05
N VAL A 33 3.65 2.75 15.05
CA VAL A 33 2.48 2.76 14.18
C VAL A 33 1.22 2.90 15.04
N LEU A 34 0.39 3.90 14.75
CA LEU A 34 -0.85 4.19 15.45
C LEU A 34 -2.05 4.15 14.49
N PHE A 35 -3.22 3.79 15.01
CA PHE A 35 -4.45 3.66 14.24
C PHE A 35 -5.52 4.64 14.70
N PRO A 36 -6.26 5.29 13.78
CA PRO A 36 -7.40 6.14 14.13
C PRO A 36 -8.48 5.38 14.93
N GLY A 37 -9.13 6.08 15.83
CA GLY A 37 -10.13 5.52 16.73
C GLY A 37 -9.55 4.85 17.97
N CYS A 38 -8.22 4.84 18.11
CA CYS A 38 -7.51 4.29 19.26
C CYS A 38 -6.82 5.38 20.08
N THR A 39 -6.54 5.07 21.33
CA THR A 39 -5.77 5.92 22.24
C THR A 39 -4.47 5.22 22.58
N TYR A 40 -3.37 5.96 22.57
CA TYR A 40 -2.04 5.43 22.86
C TYR A 40 -1.40 6.22 24.00
N GLU A 41 -0.93 5.50 25.01
CA GLU A 41 -0.29 6.06 26.20
C GLU A 41 1.19 5.67 26.20
N PHE A 42 2.05 6.68 26.13
CA PHE A 42 3.50 6.55 26.28
C PHE A 42 3.84 6.76 27.75
N ASN A 43 3.97 5.66 28.47
CA ASN A 43 4.24 5.67 29.91
C ASN A 43 5.69 6.12 30.16
N GLN A 44 5.83 7.18 30.96
CA GLN A 44 7.11 7.79 31.33
C GLN A 44 7.40 7.71 32.84
N ASP A 45 6.87 6.69 33.54
CA ASP A 45 7.06 6.52 34.98
C ASP A 45 8.45 5.97 35.36
N ASP A 46 9.18 5.36 34.43
CA ASP A 46 10.56 4.94 34.66
C ASP A 46 11.46 6.12 34.95
N SER A 47 12.29 5.99 35.99
CA SER A 47 13.18 7.07 36.48
C SER A 47 14.17 7.60 35.42
N SER A 48 14.49 6.81 34.41
CA SER A 48 15.36 7.25 33.31
C SER A 48 14.73 8.37 32.46
N ASN A 49 13.39 8.54 32.53
CA ASN A 49 12.71 9.64 31.84
C ASN A 49 12.84 10.99 32.57
N ALA A 50 13.44 11.06 33.74
CA ALA A 50 13.61 12.30 34.49
C ALA A 50 14.28 13.38 33.60
N THR A 51 13.67 14.58 33.51
CA THR A 51 14.08 15.67 32.63
C THR A 51 13.90 15.43 31.11
N HIS A 52 13.26 14.32 30.71
CA HIS A 52 13.03 13.97 29.31
C HIS A 52 11.53 13.91 28.96
N PRO A 53 10.80 15.04 28.87
CA PRO A 53 9.39 15.02 28.49
C PRO A 53 9.20 14.62 27.03
N LEU A 54 8.47 13.52 26.77
CA LEU A 54 8.11 13.10 25.42
C LEU A 54 6.95 13.97 24.90
N ARG A 55 7.09 14.47 23.68
CA ARG A 55 6.12 15.28 22.96
C ARG A 55 6.02 14.81 21.51
N PHE A 56 5.00 15.30 20.81
CA PHE A 56 4.82 15.04 19.37
C PHE A 56 4.99 16.30 18.54
N SER A 57 5.38 16.14 17.29
CA SER A 57 5.52 17.22 16.29
C SER A 57 5.34 16.66 14.88
N GLU A 58 4.95 17.50 13.93
CA GLU A 58 4.99 17.19 12.49
C GLU A 58 6.39 17.36 11.89
N THR A 59 7.31 17.95 12.64
CA THR A 59 8.71 18.14 12.25
C THR A 59 9.61 17.18 13.04
N SER A 60 10.54 16.51 12.35
CA SER A 60 11.54 15.66 13.00
C SER A 60 12.30 16.45 14.06
N ASP A 61 12.47 15.85 15.25
CA ASP A 61 13.08 16.49 16.44
C ASP A 61 12.34 17.75 16.96
N GLY A 62 11.14 17.98 16.50
CA GLY A 62 10.19 18.98 17.00
C GLY A 62 10.76 20.40 17.08
N THR A 63 10.66 21.00 18.26
CA THR A 63 11.10 22.38 18.52
C THR A 63 12.61 22.60 18.39
N HIS A 64 13.42 21.54 18.41
CA HIS A 64 14.87 21.62 18.18
C HIS A 64 15.22 21.78 16.70
N ASN A 65 14.28 21.49 15.82
CA ASN A 65 14.43 21.64 14.36
C ASN A 65 13.39 22.63 13.78
N SER A 66 13.16 23.72 14.49
CA SER A 66 12.23 24.79 14.09
C SER A 66 10.77 24.36 13.88
N GLY A 67 10.38 23.20 14.39
CA GLY A 67 9.00 22.73 14.39
C GLY A 67 8.21 23.25 15.60
N SER A 68 6.92 22.91 15.63
CA SER A 68 6.02 23.18 16.75
C SER A 68 5.56 21.88 17.40
N GLU A 69 5.22 21.96 18.69
CA GLU A 69 4.59 20.83 19.38
C GLU A 69 3.20 20.57 18.79
N TYR A 70 2.93 19.31 18.47
CA TYR A 70 1.59 18.83 18.07
C TYR A 70 0.79 18.49 19.33
N THR A 71 -0.32 19.18 19.54
CA THR A 71 -1.13 19.08 20.77
C THR A 71 -2.54 18.56 20.55
N THR A 72 -2.99 18.44 19.30
CA THR A 72 -4.37 17.97 18.99
C THR A 72 -4.55 16.51 19.42
N GLY A 73 -5.50 16.28 20.34
CA GLY A 73 -5.74 14.95 20.91
C GLY A 73 -4.65 14.48 21.89
N VAL A 74 -3.66 15.32 22.22
CA VAL A 74 -2.57 14.98 23.13
C VAL A 74 -2.90 15.42 24.57
N THR A 75 -2.62 14.55 25.53
CA THR A 75 -2.74 14.81 26.96
C THR A 75 -1.48 14.35 27.68
N THR A 76 -0.95 15.18 28.56
CA THR A 76 0.21 14.81 29.39
C THR A 76 -0.21 14.77 30.87
N SER A 77 0.45 13.92 31.64
CA SER A 77 0.21 13.80 33.10
C SER A 77 1.53 13.49 33.81
N GLY A 78 1.65 14.02 35.02
CA GLY A 78 2.80 13.77 35.89
C GLY A 78 4.10 14.45 35.43
N THR A 79 5.15 14.24 36.19
CA THR A 79 6.52 14.64 35.83
C THR A 79 7.26 13.43 35.28
N PRO A 80 7.87 13.47 34.07
CA PRO A 80 8.61 12.35 33.53
C PRO A 80 9.62 11.79 34.54
N GLY A 81 9.69 10.48 34.66
CA GLY A 81 10.49 9.78 35.66
C GLY A 81 9.79 9.58 37.02
N SER A 82 8.56 10.05 37.17
CA SER A 82 7.77 9.84 38.39
C SER A 82 6.56 8.95 38.13
N ALA A 83 6.05 8.30 39.16
CA ALA A 83 4.87 7.43 39.07
C ALA A 83 3.70 8.15 38.38
N THR A 84 2.99 7.43 37.51
CA THR A 84 1.85 7.92 36.73
C THR A 84 2.17 8.97 35.65
N ALA A 85 3.44 9.24 35.35
CA ALA A 85 3.79 10.15 34.25
C ALA A 85 3.53 9.49 32.90
N PHE A 86 2.87 10.21 32.00
CA PHE A 86 2.64 9.75 30.61
C PHE A 86 2.42 10.90 29.64
N THR A 87 2.63 10.61 28.37
CA THR A 87 2.10 11.39 27.26
C THR A 87 1.15 10.48 26.45
N LYS A 88 -0.08 10.95 26.26
CA LYS A 88 -1.15 10.16 25.62
C LYS A 88 -1.63 10.92 24.37
N ILE A 89 -1.92 10.18 23.30
CA ILE A 89 -2.50 10.71 22.07
C ILE A 89 -3.76 9.92 21.69
N GLU A 90 -4.86 10.63 21.46
CA GLU A 90 -6.07 10.12 20.82
C GLU A 90 -5.96 10.32 19.32
N VAL A 91 -5.83 9.23 18.59
CA VAL A 91 -5.64 9.27 17.14
C VAL A 91 -6.99 9.28 16.44
N THR A 92 -7.19 10.26 15.58
CA THR A 92 -8.41 10.42 14.77
C THR A 92 -8.07 10.38 13.28
N THR A 93 -9.07 10.38 12.42
CA THR A 93 -8.89 10.48 10.96
C THR A 93 -8.31 11.83 10.51
N SER A 94 -8.30 12.84 11.37
CA SER A 94 -7.69 14.16 11.13
C SER A 94 -6.28 14.28 11.72
N THR A 95 -5.78 13.28 12.46
CA THR A 95 -4.39 13.26 12.93
C THR A 95 -3.46 13.17 11.72
N PRO A 96 -2.40 14.00 11.62
CA PRO A 96 -1.43 13.92 10.53
C PRO A 96 -0.87 12.52 10.36
N TYR A 97 -0.71 12.05 9.13
CA TYR A 97 -0.25 10.68 8.83
C TYR A 97 1.18 10.41 9.30
N LEU A 98 1.98 11.46 9.51
CA LEU A 98 3.35 11.40 10.02
C LEU A 98 3.51 12.37 11.16
N LEU A 99 3.88 11.86 12.31
CA LEU A 99 4.34 12.62 13.47
C LEU A 99 5.71 12.09 13.89
N TYR A 100 6.37 12.85 14.72
CA TYR A 100 7.61 12.47 15.40
C TYR A 100 7.41 12.61 16.90
N TYR A 101 7.79 11.59 17.68
CA TYR A 101 7.96 11.81 19.10
C TYR A 101 9.38 12.35 19.35
N TYR A 102 9.49 13.31 20.25
CA TYR A 102 10.77 13.96 20.57
C TYR A 102 10.81 14.33 22.05
N CYS A 103 12.00 14.65 22.57
CA CYS A 103 12.14 15.21 23.90
C CYS A 103 12.11 16.74 23.82
N SER A 104 11.21 17.40 24.54
CA SER A 104 11.13 18.86 24.51
C SER A 104 12.35 19.58 25.14
N SER A 105 13.15 18.86 25.91
CA SER A 105 14.34 19.40 26.60
C SER A 105 15.66 19.13 25.89
N HIS A 106 15.74 18.05 25.08
CA HIS A 106 17.02 17.61 24.49
C HIS A 106 16.79 17.12 23.06
N SER A 107 17.66 17.53 22.13
CA SER A 107 17.60 17.15 20.73
C SER A 107 18.03 15.70 20.46
N GLY A 108 17.56 15.17 19.33
CA GLY A 108 18.00 13.90 18.76
C GLY A 108 17.61 12.65 19.54
N MET A 109 16.62 12.71 20.44
CA MET A 109 16.21 11.59 21.28
C MET A 109 15.10 10.73 20.67
N GLY A 110 14.29 11.30 19.79
CA GLY A 110 13.03 10.75 19.34
C GLY A 110 13.08 9.89 18.08
N GLY A 111 11.91 9.57 17.54
CA GLY A 111 11.71 8.75 16.34
C GLY A 111 10.37 9.05 15.65
N GLU A 112 10.07 8.29 14.64
CA GLU A 112 8.87 8.46 13.82
C GLU A 112 7.63 7.78 14.41
N VAL A 113 6.48 8.42 14.16
CA VAL A 113 5.15 7.90 14.44
C VAL A 113 4.32 7.97 13.17
N ASN A 114 3.93 6.84 12.62
CA ASN A 114 3.04 6.78 11.47
C ASN A 114 1.61 6.52 11.92
N ILE A 115 0.69 7.32 11.41
CA ILE A 115 -0.75 7.17 11.64
C ILE A 115 -1.36 6.49 10.41
N LEU A 116 -1.89 5.28 10.61
CA LEU A 116 -2.60 4.56 9.56
C LEU A 116 -4.03 5.06 9.48
N SER A 117 -4.32 5.94 8.53
CA SER A 117 -5.69 6.38 8.29
C SER A 117 -6.56 5.23 7.75
N ASN A 118 -7.81 5.13 8.25
CA ASN A 118 -8.83 4.21 7.73
C ASN A 118 -9.26 4.59 6.30
N GLY A 119 -8.38 4.51 5.35
CA GLY A 119 -8.66 4.86 3.96
C GLY A 119 -7.42 5.14 3.11
N SER A 120 -6.26 5.19 3.73
CA SER A 120 -5.00 5.27 3.00
C SER A 120 -4.09 4.13 3.46
N SER A 121 -4.12 3.13 2.69
CA SER A 121 -3.31 1.93 2.54
C SER A 121 -1.95 1.94 3.24
N SER A 122 -1.58 0.77 3.73
CA SER A 122 -0.20 0.26 3.72
C SER A 122 0.83 0.93 4.62
N ALA A 123 0.48 1.76 5.60
CA ALA A 123 1.47 2.47 6.44
C ALA A 123 2.52 3.26 5.62
N GLY A 124 2.16 3.75 4.43
CA GLY A 124 3.11 4.35 3.51
C GLY A 124 4.08 3.35 2.86
N ARG A 125 3.83 2.05 2.97
CA ARG A 125 4.61 1.03 2.27
C ARG A 125 4.10 0.84 0.85
N ALA A 126 5.01 0.76 -0.10
CA ALA A 126 4.75 0.13 -1.39
C ALA A 126 5.44 -1.23 -1.39
N ILE A 127 4.70 -2.28 -1.79
CA ILE A 127 5.23 -3.64 -1.92
C ILE A 127 5.38 -3.94 -3.40
N TYR A 128 6.56 -4.40 -3.77
CA TYR A 128 6.92 -4.86 -5.10
C TYR A 128 7.31 -6.32 -5.00
N GLY A 129 7.16 -7.03 -6.08
CA GLY A 129 7.71 -8.36 -6.07
C GLY A 129 7.26 -9.19 -7.24
N LEU A 130 7.74 -10.42 -7.18
CA LEU A 130 7.56 -11.34 -8.28
C LEU A 130 8.29 -10.82 -9.53
N GLY A 131 8.23 -11.55 -10.63
CA GLY A 131 8.92 -11.16 -11.84
C GLY A 131 9.99 -12.18 -12.24
N ALA A 132 10.92 -11.81 -13.14
CA ALA A 132 11.94 -12.72 -13.67
C ALA A 132 13.34 -12.09 -13.60
N SER A 133 14.34 -12.88 -13.07
CA SER A 133 15.76 -12.49 -13.07
C SER A 133 16.66 -13.64 -12.60
N PRO A 134 17.35 -14.38 -13.43
CA PRO A 134 17.09 -14.79 -14.82
C PRO A 134 15.92 -15.78 -14.98
N GLY A 135 15.36 -16.30 -13.90
CA GLY A 135 14.16 -17.16 -13.83
C GLY A 135 13.04 -16.47 -13.09
N TYR A 136 11.91 -17.14 -12.94
CA TYR A 136 10.80 -16.62 -12.14
C TYR A 136 11.21 -16.51 -10.68
N ILE A 137 10.81 -15.43 -10.02
CA ILE A 137 11.15 -15.15 -8.64
C ILE A 137 9.89 -15.06 -7.78
N SER A 138 10.04 -15.43 -6.50
CA SER A 138 8.98 -15.30 -5.50
C SER A 138 9.19 -14.10 -4.58
N SER A 139 10.38 -13.49 -4.57
CA SER A 139 10.72 -12.44 -3.62
C SER A 139 9.79 -11.22 -3.69
N LEU A 140 9.42 -10.73 -2.53
CA LEU A 140 8.68 -9.50 -2.31
C LEU A 140 9.55 -8.51 -1.56
N GLU A 141 9.57 -7.27 -2.00
CA GLU A 141 10.30 -6.18 -1.37
C GLU A 141 9.34 -5.02 -1.05
N TYR A 142 9.71 -4.19 -0.11
CA TYR A 142 8.98 -2.97 0.18
C TYR A 142 9.88 -1.76 0.34
N ILE A 143 9.30 -0.60 0.09
CA ILE A 143 9.86 0.70 0.47
C ILE A 143 8.85 1.47 1.31
N TYR A 144 9.33 2.44 2.07
CA TYR A 144 8.49 3.48 2.66
C TYR A 144 8.42 4.67 1.70
N ILE A 145 7.22 4.96 1.17
CA ILE A 145 7.01 6.06 0.22
C ILE A 145 7.37 7.44 0.82
N PRO A 146 7.07 7.73 2.12
CA PRO A 146 7.39 9.03 2.72
C PRO A 146 8.88 9.26 2.96
N THR A 147 9.72 8.23 2.91
CA THR A 147 11.15 8.33 3.23
C THR A 147 12.01 7.81 2.08
N THR A 148 13.18 8.43 1.88
CA THR A 148 14.17 7.88 0.95
C THR A 148 14.82 6.62 1.55
N GLY A 149 15.10 5.62 0.72
CA GLY A 149 15.74 4.37 1.14
C GLY A 149 15.72 3.33 0.04
N ASN A 150 16.47 2.27 0.25
CA ASN A 150 16.50 1.10 -0.64
C ASN A 150 15.30 0.20 -0.38
N GLY A 151 14.98 -0.68 -1.35
CA GLY A 151 14.08 -1.80 -1.13
C GLY A 151 14.59 -2.68 0.02
N THR A 152 13.66 -3.19 0.78
CA THR A 152 13.91 -4.10 1.91
C THR A 152 13.09 -5.35 1.70
N ASP A 153 13.68 -6.49 2.02
CA ASP A 153 13.00 -7.78 1.96
C ASP A 153 11.71 -7.76 2.78
N PHE A 154 10.62 -8.20 2.15
CA PHE A 154 9.32 -8.36 2.80
C PHE A 154 9.01 -9.82 3.11
N GLY A 155 9.42 -10.74 2.25
CA GLY A 155 9.16 -12.17 2.26
C GLY A 155 9.00 -12.70 0.85
N ASP A 156 8.36 -13.86 0.70
CA ASP A 156 8.18 -14.53 -0.57
C ASP A 156 6.70 -14.70 -0.95
N GLY A 157 6.40 -14.69 -2.23
CA GLY A 157 5.14 -15.15 -2.78
C GLY A 157 4.96 -16.66 -2.58
N THR A 158 3.72 -17.12 -2.67
CA THR A 158 3.39 -18.56 -2.59
C THR A 158 3.85 -19.33 -3.84
N VAL A 159 3.93 -18.63 -4.96
CA VAL A 159 4.44 -19.14 -6.24
C VAL A 159 5.39 -18.12 -6.87
N ALA A 160 6.45 -18.62 -7.49
CA ALA A 160 7.33 -17.79 -8.30
C ALA A 160 6.67 -17.56 -9.67
N VAL A 161 6.50 -16.31 -10.06
CA VAL A 161 5.92 -15.93 -11.34
C VAL A 161 6.72 -14.78 -11.96
N GLY A 162 6.83 -14.83 -13.27
CA GLY A 162 7.42 -13.77 -14.07
C GLY A 162 6.39 -12.76 -14.57
N ASP A 163 6.77 -12.05 -15.55
CA ASP A 163 6.10 -10.93 -16.24
C ASP A 163 4.64 -10.63 -15.88
N THR A 164 4.40 -9.35 -15.51
CA THR A 164 3.07 -8.75 -15.49
C THR A 164 2.02 -9.45 -14.63
N VAL A 165 2.36 -9.62 -13.35
CA VAL A 165 1.39 -9.92 -12.29
C VAL A 165 0.47 -8.71 -12.09
N ALA A 166 -0.83 -8.95 -12.03
CA ALA A 166 -1.77 -7.88 -11.70
C ALA A 166 -1.73 -7.61 -10.19
N GLY A 167 -1.40 -6.38 -9.82
CA GLY A 167 -1.36 -5.94 -8.42
C GLY A 167 -2.54 -5.07 -8.04
N THR A 168 -3.13 -5.31 -6.87
CA THR A 168 -4.17 -4.45 -6.29
C THR A 168 -4.08 -4.46 -4.76
N ALA A 169 -4.77 -3.55 -4.09
CA ALA A 169 -4.59 -3.41 -2.65
C ALA A 169 -5.80 -2.83 -1.91
N SER A 170 -5.82 -3.05 -0.61
CA SER A 170 -6.62 -2.31 0.36
C SER A 170 -5.71 -1.54 1.33
N ALA A 171 -6.29 -0.99 2.38
CA ALA A 171 -5.53 -0.40 3.48
C ALA A 171 -4.66 -1.40 4.25
N THR A 172 -4.98 -2.69 4.23
CA THR A 172 -4.33 -3.72 5.05
C THR A 172 -3.60 -4.78 4.26
N ARG A 173 -3.96 -5.00 2.98
CA ARG A 173 -3.46 -6.10 2.15
C ARG A 173 -2.99 -5.64 0.79
N ALA A 174 -1.86 -6.19 0.34
CA ALA A 174 -1.50 -6.23 -1.07
C ALA A 174 -1.89 -7.60 -1.65
N ILE A 175 -2.43 -7.57 -2.86
CA ILE A 175 -2.91 -8.74 -3.60
C ILE A 175 -2.17 -8.80 -4.92
N PHE A 176 -1.73 -9.99 -5.29
CA PHE A 176 -1.09 -10.30 -6.57
C PHE A 176 -1.88 -11.42 -7.25
N CYS A 177 -2.24 -11.21 -8.51
CA CYS A 177 -3.11 -12.13 -9.25
C CYS A 177 -2.44 -12.61 -10.54
N GLY A 178 -2.47 -13.91 -10.77
CA GLY A 178 -1.95 -14.53 -12.01
C GLY A 178 -0.44 -14.37 -12.17
N GLY A 179 0.02 -14.20 -13.38
CA GLY A 179 1.43 -14.05 -13.76
C GLY A 179 1.88 -15.12 -14.76
N ASP A 180 3.12 -15.00 -15.28
CA ASP A 180 3.72 -15.97 -16.20
C ASP A 180 4.59 -16.98 -15.41
N PRO A 181 4.50 -18.31 -15.66
CA PRO A 181 3.51 -18.97 -16.50
C PRO A 181 2.10 -18.69 -15.98
N SER A 182 1.12 -18.62 -16.87
CA SER A 182 -0.24 -18.20 -16.50
C SER A 182 -0.81 -19.07 -15.38
N HIS A 183 -1.27 -18.41 -14.33
CA HIS A 183 -1.84 -19.02 -13.13
C HIS A 183 -3.24 -18.49 -12.83
N THR A 184 -4.03 -19.27 -12.09
CA THR A 184 -5.25 -18.80 -11.44
C THR A 184 -4.95 -18.20 -10.06
N THR A 185 -3.80 -18.51 -9.48
CA THR A 185 -3.45 -18.16 -8.09
C THR A 185 -3.60 -16.68 -7.79
N ILE A 186 -4.31 -16.41 -6.72
CA ILE A 186 -4.35 -15.11 -6.05
C ILE A 186 -3.57 -15.25 -4.75
N GLN A 187 -2.56 -14.44 -4.56
CA GLN A 187 -1.75 -14.45 -3.34
C GLN A 187 -1.75 -13.08 -2.68
N ALA A 188 -1.67 -13.06 -1.35
CA ALA A 188 -1.81 -11.85 -0.57
C ALA A 188 -0.77 -11.74 0.54
N VAL A 189 -0.45 -10.51 0.91
CA VAL A 189 0.33 -10.19 2.11
C VAL A 189 -0.39 -9.13 2.95
N GLU A 190 -0.19 -9.21 4.25
CA GLU A 190 -0.66 -8.18 5.18
C GLU A 190 0.42 -7.09 5.31
N TYR A 191 0.05 -5.82 5.15
CA TYR A 191 1.01 -4.72 5.31
C TYR A 191 1.58 -4.58 6.72
N ALA A 192 0.82 -4.97 7.73
CA ALA A 192 1.19 -4.77 9.12
C ALA A 192 2.36 -5.65 9.59
N SER A 193 2.56 -6.80 8.97
CA SER A 193 3.61 -7.76 9.31
C SER A 193 4.42 -8.12 8.08
N ARG A 194 5.74 -8.20 8.23
CA ARG A 194 6.59 -8.82 7.20
C ARG A 194 6.44 -10.33 7.25
N GLY A 195 6.56 -10.97 6.10
CA GLY A 195 6.48 -12.42 5.97
C GLY A 195 6.01 -12.83 4.59
N ASN A 196 5.97 -14.12 4.38
CA ASN A 196 5.57 -14.68 3.10
C ASN A 196 4.09 -14.42 2.80
N ALA A 197 3.76 -14.39 1.51
CA ALA A 197 2.39 -14.36 1.06
C ALA A 197 1.65 -15.63 1.49
N PHE A 198 0.35 -15.53 1.59
CA PHE A 198 -0.55 -16.65 1.77
C PHE A 198 -1.43 -16.82 0.54
N ASP A 199 -1.90 -18.04 0.34
CA ASP A 199 -2.89 -18.34 -0.69
C ASP A 199 -4.21 -17.64 -0.33
N PHE A 200 -4.66 -16.78 -1.24
CA PHE A 200 -5.91 -16.04 -1.07
C PHE A 200 -7.09 -16.74 -1.74
N GLY A 201 -6.84 -17.49 -2.83
CA GLY A 201 -7.82 -18.17 -3.66
C GLY A 201 -7.41 -18.16 -5.14
N ASP A 202 -8.37 -18.40 -6.02
CA ASP A 202 -8.14 -18.52 -7.45
C ASP A 202 -8.99 -17.55 -8.28
N LEU A 203 -8.43 -17.09 -9.40
CA LEU A 203 -9.15 -16.44 -10.50
C LEU A 203 -10.05 -17.45 -11.22
N THR A 204 -11.02 -16.97 -11.97
CA THR A 204 -11.91 -17.83 -12.77
C THR A 204 -11.22 -18.44 -13.98
N VAL A 205 -10.14 -17.83 -14.46
CA VAL A 205 -9.35 -18.28 -15.62
C VAL A 205 -7.85 -18.10 -15.37
N HIS A 206 -7.03 -18.91 -16.01
CA HIS A 206 -5.59 -18.71 -16.06
C HIS A 206 -5.24 -17.40 -16.77
N VAL A 207 -4.36 -16.60 -16.18
CA VAL A 207 -4.03 -15.32 -16.77
C VAL A 207 -2.61 -14.85 -16.46
N SER A 208 -1.98 -14.24 -17.47
CA SER A 208 -0.83 -13.36 -17.34
C SER A 208 -1.12 -12.03 -18.01
N GLN A 209 -0.26 -11.04 -17.86
CA GLN A 209 -0.35 -9.74 -18.51
C GLN A 209 -1.70 -9.00 -18.30
N ALA A 210 -2.35 -9.25 -17.17
CA ALA A 210 -3.54 -8.53 -16.74
C ALA A 210 -3.18 -7.24 -15.97
N SER A 211 -4.15 -6.37 -15.78
CA SER A 211 -4.06 -5.27 -14.84
C SER A 211 -5.19 -5.36 -13.81
N ALA A 212 -5.04 -4.65 -12.71
CA ALA A 212 -6.04 -4.65 -11.66
C ALA A 212 -6.28 -3.24 -11.10
N VAL A 213 -7.49 -3.04 -10.56
CA VAL A 213 -7.94 -1.82 -9.90
C VAL A 213 -8.62 -2.16 -8.58
N SER A 214 -8.68 -1.19 -7.65
CA SER A 214 -9.31 -1.39 -6.34
C SER A 214 -10.00 -0.13 -5.84
N ASN A 215 -11.08 -0.30 -5.09
CA ASN A 215 -11.65 0.78 -4.27
C ASN A 215 -11.32 0.63 -2.77
N GLY A 216 -10.35 -0.22 -2.43
CA GLY A 216 -9.97 -0.54 -1.06
C GLY A 216 -10.78 -1.66 -0.41
N THR A 217 -11.95 -2.00 -0.94
CA THR A 217 -12.79 -3.13 -0.47
C THR A 217 -12.81 -4.25 -1.49
N ARG A 218 -13.00 -3.89 -2.75
CA ARG A 218 -13.06 -4.82 -3.88
C ARG A 218 -11.87 -4.60 -4.80
N GLY A 219 -11.17 -5.68 -5.14
CA GLY A 219 -10.19 -5.73 -6.21
C GLY A 219 -10.84 -6.30 -7.47
N ILE A 220 -10.51 -5.75 -8.63
CA ILE A 220 -11.00 -6.25 -9.93
C ILE A 220 -9.82 -6.37 -10.88
N LYS A 221 -9.55 -7.61 -11.33
CA LYS A 221 -8.59 -7.91 -12.38
C LYS A 221 -9.31 -7.79 -13.74
N GLY A 222 -8.68 -7.16 -14.72
CA GLY A 222 -9.27 -7.00 -16.05
C GLY A 222 -8.35 -7.47 -17.17
N GLY A 223 -8.91 -8.24 -18.11
CA GLY A 223 -8.23 -8.73 -19.29
C GLY A 223 -7.07 -9.68 -18.97
N GLY A 224 -6.06 -9.67 -19.84
CA GLY A 224 -4.85 -10.49 -19.75
C GLY A 224 -4.73 -11.47 -20.91
N TYR A 225 -3.76 -12.38 -20.79
CA TYR A 225 -3.49 -13.44 -21.74
C TYR A 225 -3.80 -14.79 -21.10
N ASP A 226 -4.68 -15.55 -21.74
CA ASP A 226 -4.97 -16.93 -21.37
C ASP A 226 -4.21 -17.87 -22.35
N PRO A 227 -3.36 -18.78 -21.85
CA PRO A 227 -2.61 -19.70 -22.70
C PRO A 227 -3.50 -20.76 -23.37
N SER A 228 -4.72 -20.93 -22.91
CA SER A 228 -5.70 -21.87 -23.48
C SER A 228 -7.03 -21.17 -23.74
N PRO A 229 -7.21 -20.51 -24.88
CA PRO A 229 -6.76 -20.86 -26.25
C PRO A 229 -5.50 -20.15 -26.77
N GLY A 230 -4.73 -19.44 -25.97
CA GLY A 230 -3.56 -18.68 -26.44
C GLY A 230 -3.92 -17.30 -26.97
N ALA A 231 -4.76 -16.57 -26.22
CA ALA A 231 -5.36 -15.33 -26.66
C ALA A 231 -5.44 -14.28 -25.55
N SER A 232 -5.53 -13.01 -25.95
CA SER A 232 -5.98 -11.97 -25.04
C SER A 232 -7.46 -12.18 -24.71
N ILE A 233 -7.83 -11.93 -23.47
CA ILE A 233 -9.19 -12.12 -22.96
C ILE A 233 -9.80 -10.79 -22.51
N ASN A 234 -11.12 -10.76 -22.35
CA ASN A 234 -11.86 -9.62 -21.81
C ASN A 234 -12.41 -9.85 -20.41
N VAL A 235 -12.26 -11.06 -19.86
CA VAL A 235 -12.79 -11.46 -18.55
C VAL A 235 -12.31 -10.54 -17.45
N MET A 236 -13.22 -10.08 -16.62
CA MET A 236 -12.92 -9.37 -15.38
C MET A 236 -13.30 -10.23 -14.18
N ASP A 237 -12.37 -10.39 -13.26
CA ASP A 237 -12.55 -11.13 -12.01
C ASP A 237 -12.60 -10.17 -10.82
N SER A 238 -13.48 -10.43 -9.87
CA SER A 238 -13.68 -9.63 -8.66
C SER A 238 -13.42 -10.43 -7.40
N ILE A 239 -12.72 -9.82 -6.47
CA ILE A 239 -12.49 -10.32 -5.10
C ILE A 239 -12.91 -9.28 -4.07
N ILE A 240 -13.31 -9.75 -2.88
CA ILE A 240 -13.43 -8.90 -1.68
C ILE A 240 -12.14 -9.02 -0.90
N ILE A 241 -11.34 -7.96 -0.86
CA ILE A 241 -9.95 -7.99 -0.36
C ILE A 241 -9.85 -8.39 1.12
N SER A 242 -10.87 -8.11 1.92
CA SER A 242 -10.89 -8.48 3.36
C SER A 242 -11.23 -9.95 3.63
N SER A 243 -11.71 -10.69 2.62
CA SER A 243 -12.20 -12.07 2.79
C SER A 243 -11.47 -13.02 1.84
N ILE A 244 -10.75 -13.99 2.37
CA ILE A 244 -10.09 -15.04 1.59
C ILE A 244 -11.15 -15.82 0.82
N GLY A 245 -10.88 -16.13 -0.42
CA GLY A 245 -11.77 -16.91 -1.30
C GLY A 245 -11.50 -16.65 -2.77
N ASN A 246 -12.08 -17.50 -3.61
CA ASN A 246 -11.94 -17.42 -5.06
C ASN A 246 -12.59 -16.14 -5.61
N ALA A 247 -12.07 -15.68 -6.72
CA ALA A 247 -12.69 -14.62 -7.50
C ALA A 247 -14.04 -15.08 -8.09
N VAL A 248 -14.88 -14.09 -8.34
CA VAL A 248 -16.12 -14.30 -9.07
C VAL A 248 -16.12 -13.43 -10.34
N ASP A 249 -16.75 -13.92 -11.38
CA ASP A 249 -16.94 -13.16 -12.61
C ASP A 249 -17.60 -11.80 -12.31
N PHE A 250 -16.96 -10.72 -12.78
CA PHE A 250 -17.47 -9.36 -12.63
C PHE A 250 -18.21 -8.87 -13.89
N GLY A 251 -17.86 -9.42 -15.04
CA GLY A 251 -18.28 -9.03 -16.37
C GLY A 251 -17.09 -8.93 -17.32
N ASP A 252 -17.25 -8.24 -18.44
CA ASP A 252 -16.27 -8.19 -19.53
C ASP A 252 -15.78 -6.77 -19.83
N LEU A 253 -14.51 -6.66 -20.21
CA LEU A 253 -13.99 -5.50 -20.93
C LEU A 253 -14.70 -5.35 -22.28
N THR A 254 -14.74 -4.15 -22.83
CA THR A 254 -15.36 -3.88 -24.16
C THR A 254 -14.63 -4.60 -25.30
N THR A 255 -13.33 -4.89 -25.10
CA THR A 255 -12.48 -5.61 -26.06
C THR A 255 -11.52 -6.53 -25.31
N THR A 256 -11.10 -7.62 -25.95
CA THR A 256 -10.01 -8.46 -25.43
C THR A 256 -8.73 -7.66 -25.39
N ALA A 257 -8.02 -7.66 -24.26
CA ALA A 257 -6.77 -6.92 -24.13
C ALA A 257 -5.84 -7.53 -23.07
N ARG A 258 -4.53 -7.51 -23.36
CA ARG A 258 -3.46 -7.80 -22.42
C ARG A 258 -2.46 -6.66 -22.38
N GLY A 259 -1.65 -6.55 -21.31
CA GLY A 259 -0.70 -5.45 -21.15
C GLY A 259 -1.38 -4.07 -21.04
N THR A 260 -2.57 -4.03 -20.48
CA THR A 260 -3.30 -2.81 -20.12
C THR A 260 -2.73 -2.20 -18.86
N ALA A 261 -3.10 -0.96 -18.55
CA ALA A 261 -2.87 -0.33 -17.25
C ALA A 261 -4.17 0.01 -16.56
N GLY A 262 -4.19 -0.10 -15.23
CA GLY A 262 -5.32 0.28 -14.39
C GLY A 262 -5.11 1.63 -13.70
N ALA A 263 -6.20 2.37 -13.55
CA ALA A 263 -6.31 3.57 -12.71
C ALA A 263 -7.69 3.58 -12.04
N GLN A 264 -7.80 4.15 -10.85
CA GLN A 264 -9.06 4.04 -10.09
C GLN A 264 -9.37 5.27 -9.24
N SER A 265 -10.66 5.39 -8.92
CA SER A 265 -11.19 6.17 -7.81
C SER A 265 -11.95 5.24 -6.86
N THR A 266 -12.58 5.77 -5.83
CA THR A 266 -13.41 4.96 -4.91
C THR A 266 -14.64 4.33 -5.58
N THR A 267 -15.08 4.86 -6.72
CA THR A 267 -16.30 4.40 -7.40
C THR A 267 -16.06 3.82 -8.80
N ARG A 268 -14.97 4.20 -9.44
CA ARG A 268 -14.69 3.85 -10.85
C ARG A 268 -13.32 3.22 -11.01
N GLY A 269 -13.24 2.10 -11.69
CA GLY A 269 -12.02 1.51 -12.23
C GLY A 269 -11.90 1.82 -13.71
N VAL A 270 -10.69 2.10 -14.18
CA VAL A 270 -10.40 2.44 -15.57
C VAL A 270 -9.28 1.55 -16.07
N PHE A 271 -9.43 0.98 -17.25
CA PHE A 271 -8.41 0.18 -17.93
C PHE A 271 -8.08 0.84 -19.26
N ALA A 272 -6.80 0.95 -19.59
CA ALA A 272 -6.37 1.67 -20.79
C ALA A 272 -5.29 0.93 -21.59
N GLY A 273 -5.35 1.08 -22.92
CA GLY A 273 -4.38 0.56 -23.85
C GLY A 273 -4.40 -0.95 -23.99
N GLY A 274 -3.22 -1.54 -24.20
CA GLY A 274 -3.04 -2.99 -24.33
C GLY A 274 -2.89 -3.47 -25.76
N ILE A 275 -2.96 -4.77 -25.92
CA ILE A 275 -2.91 -5.45 -27.22
C ILE A 275 -4.00 -6.50 -27.31
N SER A 276 -4.75 -6.50 -28.40
CA SER A 276 -5.76 -7.51 -28.71
C SER A 276 -5.15 -8.77 -29.31
N SER A 277 -5.94 -9.86 -29.37
CA SER A 277 -5.53 -11.08 -30.08
C SER A 277 -5.94 -11.08 -31.53
N GLY A 278 -5.17 -11.71 -32.34
CA GLY A 278 -5.33 -12.22 -33.69
C GLY A 278 -5.68 -11.37 -34.86
N PRO A 279 -5.09 -10.42 -35.52
CA PRO A 279 -3.68 -9.99 -35.39
C PRO A 279 -3.43 -9.14 -34.17
N GLU A 280 -2.20 -9.15 -33.66
CA GLU A 280 -1.82 -8.31 -32.54
C GLU A 280 -1.91 -6.83 -32.91
N VAL A 281 -2.92 -6.15 -32.39
CA VAL A 281 -3.16 -4.72 -32.64
C VAL A 281 -3.09 -3.98 -31.31
N LEU A 282 -2.22 -2.97 -31.26
CA LEU A 282 -2.15 -2.08 -30.11
C LEU A 282 -3.44 -1.26 -30.00
N SER A 283 -3.91 -1.12 -28.79
CA SER A 283 -5.14 -0.40 -28.47
C SER A 283 -4.85 0.99 -27.89
N ASN A 284 -5.67 1.97 -28.23
CA ASN A 284 -5.75 3.26 -27.54
C ASN A 284 -7.00 3.37 -26.65
N VAL A 285 -7.86 2.36 -26.62
CA VAL A 285 -9.13 2.38 -25.87
C VAL A 285 -8.87 2.60 -24.38
N ILE A 286 -9.62 3.52 -23.81
CA ILE A 286 -9.82 3.67 -22.37
C ILE A 286 -11.23 3.23 -22.07
N GLN A 287 -11.40 2.35 -21.11
CA GLN A 287 -12.71 1.82 -20.72
C GLN A 287 -12.85 1.83 -19.20
N TYR A 288 -14.06 1.91 -18.69
CA TYR A 288 -14.31 2.01 -17.26
C TYR A 288 -15.39 1.08 -16.77
N ILE A 289 -15.33 0.80 -15.48
CA ILE A 289 -16.35 0.06 -14.73
C ILE A 289 -16.81 0.86 -13.51
N THR A 290 -18.04 0.61 -13.06
CA THR A 290 -18.52 1.03 -11.75
C THR A 290 -18.17 -0.07 -10.75
N MET A 291 -17.23 0.18 -9.85
CA MET A 291 -16.63 -0.86 -8.99
C MET A 291 -17.61 -1.50 -7.98
N THR A 292 -18.73 -0.86 -7.71
CA THR A 292 -19.73 -1.35 -6.74
C THR A 292 -20.78 -2.27 -7.36
N THR A 293 -20.89 -2.28 -8.69
CA THR A 293 -21.96 -2.99 -9.41
C THR A 293 -21.35 -3.92 -10.46
N PHE A 294 -21.72 -5.19 -10.43
CA PHE A 294 -21.30 -6.15 -11.46
C PHE A 294 -21.82 -5.74 -12.83
N GLY A 295 -21.05 -5.96 -13.85
CA GLY A 295 -21.41 -5.69 -15.25
C GLY A 295 -20.20 -5.38 -16.12
N ASN A 296 -20.46 -5.28 -17.41
CA ASN A 296 -19.44 -5.05 -18.42
C ASN A 296 -18.89 -3.62 -18.35
N ALA A 297 -17.67 -3.46 -18.83
CA ALA A 297 -17.05 -2.17 -18.99
C ALA A 297 -17.78 -1.33 -20.06
N THR A 298 -17.63 -0.03 -19.92
CA THR A 298 -18.16 0.96 -20.86
C THR A 298 -16.99 1.76 -21.44
N ASP A 299 -17.09 2.16 -22.69
CA ASP A 299 -16.12 3.04 -23.31
C ASP A 299 -16.02 4.37 -22.56
N PHE A 300 -14.78 4.80 -22.30
CA PHE A 300 -14.47 6.09 -21.68
C PHE A 300 -13.92 7.10 -22.70
N GLY A 301 -13.26 6.61 -23.75
CA GLY A 301 -12.55 7.39 -24.74
C GLY A 301 -11.20 6.78 -25.08
N ASP A 302 -10.27 7.57 -25.61
CA ASP A 302 -9.03 7.07 -26.18
C ASP A 302 -7.77 7.73 -25.58
N LEU A 303 -6.69 6.94 -25.51
CA LEU A 303 -5.33 7.46 -25.34
C LEU A 303 -4.93 8.24 -26.61
N THR A 304 -4.07 9.21 -26.46
CA THR A 304 -3.54 9.98 -27.59
C THR A 304 -2.72 9.12 -28.58
N GLN A 305 -2.27 7.93 -28.13
CA GLN A 305 -1.53 6.99 -28.96
C GLN A 305 -1.76 5.55 -28.45
N ALA A 306 -1.99 4.61 -29.36
CA ALA A 306 -2.10 3.19 -29.06
C ALA A 306 -0.78 2.66 -28.47
N ARG A 307 -0.88 1.94 -27.34
CA ARG A 307 0.29 1.39 -26.60
C ARG A 307 -0.07 0.24 -25.67
N ARG A 308 0.91 -0.58 -25.34
CA ARG A 308 0.83 -1.65 -24.35
C ARG A 308 1.88 -1.52 -23.26
N ASN A 309 1.73 -2.25 -22.16
CA ASN A 309 2.68 -2.28 -21.03
C ASN A 309 2.98 -0.88 -20.50
N LEU A 310 1.94 -0.07 -20.40
CA LEU A 310 2.00 1.27 -19.83
C LEU A 310 1.80 1.18 -18.32
N ALA A 311 2.21 2.21 -17.59
CA ALA A 311 1.91 2.35 -16.18
C ALA A 311 0.67 3.23 -15.98
N GLY A 312 -0.14 2.89 -14.97
CA GLY A 312 -1.30 3.68 -14.56
C GLY A 312 -1.20 4.05 -13.09
N PHE A 313 -1.52 5.30 -12.78
CA PHE A 313 -1.68 5.80 -11.42
C PHE A 313 -2.82 6.79 -11.34
N SER A 314 -3.35 6.95 -10.15
CA SER A 314 -4.51 7.81 -9.96
C SER A 314 -4.49 8.51 -8.60
N SER A 315 -5.12 9.67 -8.57
CA SER A 315 -5.68 10.28 -7.38
C SER A 315 -7.18 9.96 -7.30
N SER A 316 -7.86 10.53 -6.31
CA SER A 316 -9.33 10.40 -6.22
C SER A 316 -10.09 11.00 -7.42
N THR A 317 -9.45 11.86 -8.22
CA THR A 317 -10.11 12.62 -9.31
C THR A 317 -9.45 12.50 -10.68
N ARG A 318 -8.20 12.04 -10.76
CA ARG A 318 -7.44 11.93 -12.01
C ARG A 318 -6.73 10.60 -12.13
N GLY A 319 -6.86 9.95 -13.30
CA GLY A 319 -5.98 8.88 -13.76
C GLY A 319 -4.92 9.42 -14.71
N VAL A 320 -3.71 8.90 -14.60
CA VAL A 320 -2.60 9.21 -15.49
C VAL A 320 -2.04 7.91 -16.05
N PHE A 321 -1.85 7.85 -17.35
CA PHE A 321 -1.27 6.72 -18.05
C PHE A 321 0.01 7.16 -18.76
N GLY A 322 1.11 6.45 -18.55
CA GLY A 322 2.41 6.87 -19.08
C GLY A 322 3.29 5.71 -19.50
N GLY A 323 4.27 6.00 -20.36
CA GLY A 323 5.22 5.01 -20.86
C GLY A 323 4.59 3.99 -21.80
N GLY A 324 5.11 2.76 -21.75
CA GLY A 324 4.64 1.65 -22.56
C GLY A 324 5.33 1.58 -23.93
N PHE A 325 5.01 0.51 -24.65
CA PHE A 325 5.50 0.24 -26.00
C PHE A 325 4.51 0.74 -27.03
N THR A 326 5.02 1.48 -28.01
CA THR A 326 4.31 1.88 -29.24
C THR A 326 5.06 1.31 -30.44
N PRO A 327 4.41 1.07 -31.59
CA PRO A 327 5.16 0.77 -32.79
C PRO A 327 6.15 1.92 -33.01
N SER A 328 7.38 1.61 -33.40
CA SER A 328 8.30 2.65 -33.86
C SER A 328 7.57 3.49 -34.92
N PRO A 329 7.58 4.83 -34.83
CA PRO A 329 7.15 5.61 -35.98
C PRO A 329 7.97 5.12 -37.13
N SER A 330 7.32 4.64 -38.19
CA SER A 330 7.99 4.43 -39.45
C SER A 330 8.62 5.79 -39.79
N THR A 331 9.94 5.88 -39.77
CA THR A 331 10.65 7.05 -40.25
C THR A 331 10.26 7.22 -41.70
N THR A 332 9.26 8.06 -41.94
CA THR A 332 9.03 8.65 -43.27
C THR A 332 9.81 9.92 -43.37
#